data_ca3da86d324caf75f194a111f358b7e1
#
_entry.id   ca3da86d324caf75f194a111f358b7e1
#
_cell.length_a   1.000
_cell.length_b   1.000
_cell.length_c   1.000
_cell.angle_alpha   90.00
_cell.angle_beta   90.00
_cell.angle_gamma   90.00
#
_symmetry.space_group_name_H-M   'P 1'
#
loop_
_entity.id
_entity.type
_entity.pdbx_description
1 polymer ?
#
loop_
_entity_poly.entity_id
_entity_poly.type
_entity_poly.pdbx_seq_one_letter_code
_entity_poly.pdbx_strand_id
1 'polypeptide(L)'
;MILVTQIAVFFFLFILQTSVLRMYASIAPDTALLGAIWFALRYGRYGGLDSGVLGGLLQDVASFGMMGINLLSKGVIGLLTGWLKENHLIEWNSPVSWIITIGAGTFINSLIFRNYAMSFFDYHPGLLSDIGQIMLQTLYNLVVGLPLFSFLIALETKMRRILNIREV
;
A
#
# COMPACT_ATOMS: atom_id res chain seq x y z
N MET A 1 -13.19 -13.32 11.00
CA MET A 1 -14.17 -12.56 10.21
C MET A 1 -13.65 -11.19 9.79
N ILE A 2 -13.23 -10.32 10.70
CA ILE A 2 -12.72 -8.96 10.38
C ILE A 2 -11.55 -9.00 9.39
N LEU A 3 -10.54 -9.83 9.64
CA LEU A 3 -9.39 -10.00 8.73
C LEU A 3 -9.81 -10.43 7.31
N VAL A 4 -10.73 -11.40 7.21
CA VAL A 4 -11.23 -11.88 5.92
C VAL A 4 -11.93 -10.75 5.15
N THR A 5 -12.72 -9.92 5.85
CA THR A 5 -13.39 -8.76 5.23
C THR A 5 -12.38 -7.73 4.72
N GLN A 6 -11.32 -7.45 5.49
CA GLN A 6 -10.26 -6.53 5.08
C GLN A 6 -9.50 -7.07 3.85
N ILE A 7 -9.14 -8.35 3.84
CA ILE A 7 -8.53 -9.00 2.68
C ILE A 7 -9.45 -8.91 1.46
N ALA A 8 -10.74 -9.17 1.61
CA ALA A 8 -11.70 -9.09 0.52
C ALA A 8 -11.81 -7.67 -0.04
N VAL A 9 -11.79 -6.63 0.81
CA VAL A 9 -11.79 -5.22 0.38
C VAL A 9 -10.54 -4.90 -0.44
N PHE A 10 -9.36 -5.27 0.04
CA PHE A 10 -8.12 -5.00 -0.70
C PHE A 10 -8.04 -5.81 -2.01
N PHE A 11 -8.51 -7.04 -2.02
CA PHE A 11 -8.58 -7.85 -3.23
C PHE A 11 -9.54 -7.25 -4.26
N PHE A 12 -10.69 -6.77 -3.83
CA PHE A 12 -11.65 -6.05 -4.70
C PHE A 12 -11.04 -4.76 -5.27
N LEU A 13 -10.37 -3.96 -4.43
CA LEU A 13 -9.69 -2.75 -4.88
C LEU A 13 -8.56 -3.05 -5.85
N PHE A 14 -7.83 -4.14 -5.64
CA PHE A 14 -6.80 -4.60 -6.56
C PHE A 14 -7.38 -4.95 -7.94
N ILE A 15 -8.50 -5.65 -8.00
CA ILE A 15 -9.20 -5.95 -9.26
C ILE A 15 -9.64 -4.64 -9.93
N LEU A 16 -10.22 -3.70 -9.19
CA LEU A 16 -10.61 -2.39 -9.72
C LEU A 16 -9.41 -1.62 -10.29
N GLN A 17 -8.28 -1.62 -9.58
CA GLN A 17 -7.06 -0.97 -10.03
C GLN A 17 -6.57 -1.56 -11.36
N THR A 18 -6.51 -2.87 -11.46
CA THR A 18 -5.95 -3.56 -12.63
C THR A 18 -6.88 -3.51 -13.85
N SER A 19 -8.19 -3.57 -13.63
CA SER A 19 -9.18 -3.67 -14.71
C SER A 19 -9.72 -2.33 -15.17
N VAL A 20 -9.96 -1.39 -14.25
CA VAL A 20 -10.68 -0.15 -14.57
C VAL A 20 -9.73 1.05 -14.60
N LEU A 21 -8.95 1.25 -13.54
CA LEU A 21 -8.15 2.48 -13.42
C LEU A 21 -6.99 2.53 -14.41
N ARG A 22 -6.39 1.41 -14.76
CA ARG A 22 -5.33 1.35 -15.79
C ARG A 22 -5.83 1.69 -17.20
N MET A 23 -7.11 1.49 -17.49
CA MET A 23 -7.69 1.87 -18.78
C MET A 23 -7.82 3.39 -18.98
N TYR A 24 -8.00 4.14 -17.88
CA TYR A 24 -8.34 5.56 -17.93
C TYR A 24 -7.23 6.49 -17.44
N ALA A 25 -6.25 5.99 -16.69
CA ALA A 25 -5.20 6.82 -16.10
C ALA A 25 -3.82 6.19 -16.27
N SER A 26 -2.86 7.00 -16.72
CA SER A 26 -1.44 6.61 -16.81
C SER A 26 -0.85 6.36 -15.40
N ILE A 27 -1.41 6.98 -14.37
CA ILE A 27 -1.02 6.84 -12.97
C ILE A 27 -2.27 6.48 -12.17
N ALA A 28 -2.24 5.35 -11.50
CA ALA A 28 -3.33 4.85 -10.66
C ALA A 28 -2.86 4.67 -9.21
N PRO A 29 -3.74 4.78 -8.21
CA PRO A 29 -3.37 4.52 -6.81
C PRO A 29 -2.89 3.08 -6.65
N ASP A 30 -1.84 2.88 -5.85
CA ASP A 30 -1.25 1.57 -5.60
C ASP A 30 -1.94 0.88 -4.42
N THR A 31 -3.02 0.15 -4.72
CA THR A 31 -3.83 -0.52 -3.69
C THR A 31 -3.09 -1.63 -2.97
N ALA A 32 -2.12 -2.29 -3.62
CA ALA A 32 -1.29 -3.31 -2.98
C ALA A 32 -0.34 -2.66 -1.94
N LEU A 33 0.23 -1.50 -2.25
CA LEU A 33 1.02 -0.72 -1.31
C LEU A 33 0.17 -0.23 -0.12
N LEU A 34 -1.02 0.30 -0.39
CA LEU A 34 -1.96 0.72 0.67
C LEU A 34 -2.36 -0.46 1.56
N GLY A 35 -2.56 -1.63 0.97
CA GLY A 35 -2.80 -2.87 1.72
C GLY A 35 -1.65 -3.24 2.64
N ALA A 36 -0.42 -3.24 2.12
CA ALA A 36 0.77 -3.53 2.90
C ALA A 36 0.91 -2.58 4.11
N ILE A 37 0.72 -1.27 3.90
CA ILE A 37 0.77 -0.25 4.95
C ILE A 37 -0.36 -0.47 5.97
N TRP A 38 -1.60 -0.71 5.52
CA TRP A 38 -2.73 -0.97 6.41
C TRP A 38 -2.48 -2.17 7.33
N PHE A 39 -2.10 -3.31 6.75
CA PHE A 39 -1.86 -4.52 7.53
C PHE A 39 -0.65 -4.38 8.44
N ALA A 40 0.38 -3.62 8.05
CA ALA A 40 1.51 -3.28 8.88
C ALA A 40 1.10 -2.45 10.11
N LEU A 41 0.33 -1.40 9.90
CA LEU A 41 -0.20 -0.55 10.98
C LEU A 41 -1.13 -1.32 11.91
N ARG A 42 -1.90 -2.26 11.40
CA ARG A 42 -2.87 -3.01 12.19
C ARG A 42 -2.27 -4.23 12.90
N TYR A 43 -1.48 -5.02 12.20
CA TYR A 43 -1.00 -6.33 12.65
C TYR A 43 0.52 -6.40 12.88
N GLY A 44 1.24 -5.28 12.72
CA GLY A 44 2.68 -5.20 12.91
C GLY A 44 3.50 -5.69 11.71
N ARG A 45 4.81 -5.90 11.94
CA ARG A 45 5.79 -6.14 10.86
C ARG A 45 5.50 -7.38 10.01
N TYR A 46 5.06 -8.48 10.63
CA TYR A 46 4.75 -9.71 9.89
C TYR A 46 3.48 -9.56 9.05
N GLY A 47 2.43 -8.92 9.61
CA GLY A 47 1.22 -8.64 8.85
C GLY A 47 1.48 -7.72 7.66
N GLY A 48 2.37 -6.74 7.81
CA GLY A 48 2.83 -5.86 6.73
C GLY A 48 3.66 -6.59 5.69
N LEU A 49 4.61 -7.42 6.12
CA LEU A 49 5.44 -8.23 5.24
C LEU A 49 4.59 -9.18 4.39
N ASP A 50 3.75 -9.98 5.03
CA ASP A 50 2.92 -10.98 4.35
C ASP A 50 1.98 -10.34 3.33
N SER A 51 1.30 -9.27 3.72
CA SER A 51 0.39 -8.55 2.82
C SER A 51 1.13 -7.83 1.68
N GLY A 52 2.32 -7.29 1.96
CA GLY A 52 3.17 -6.65 0.96
C GLY A 52 3.71 -7.66 -0.06
N VAL A 53 4.19 -8.80 0.40
CA VAL A 53 4.66 -9.90 -0.46
C VAL A 53 3.51 -10.44 -1.31
N LEU A 54 2.36 -10.75 -0.72
CA LEU A 54 1.21 -11.28 -1.46
C LEU A 54 0.64 -10.26 -2.45
N GLY A 55 0.42 -9.02 -2.01
CA GLY A 55 -0.08 -7.95 -2.88
C GLY A 55 0.90 -7.59 -3.99
N GLY A 56 2.20 -7.55 -3.70
CA GLY A 56 3.25 -7.33 -4.67
C GLY A 56 3.36 -8.46 -5.69
N LEU A 57 3.28 -9.72 -5.25
CA LEU A 57 3.27 -10.88 -6.13
C LEU A 57 2.08 -10.86 -7.10
N LEU A 58 0.88 -10.58 -6.59
CA LEU A 58 -0.32 -10.45 -7.43
C LEU A 58 -0.15 -9.34 -8.47
N GLN A 59 0.48 -8.23 -8.10
CA GLN A 59 0.74 -7.12 -9.00
C GLN A 59 1.81 -7.47 -10.06
N ASP A 60 2.86 -8.18 -9.67
CA ASP A 60 3.90 -8.67 -10.59
C ASP A 60 3.28 -9.62 -11.65
N VAL A 61 2.44 -10.56 -11.22
CA VAL A 61 1.74 -11.49 -12.11
C VAL A 61 0.77 -10.74 -13.04
N ALA A 62 0.01 -9.78 -12.50
CA ALA A 62 -0.98 -9.03 -13.28
C ALA A 62 -0.38 -8.02 -14.27
N SER A 63 0.86 -7.58 -14.05
CA SER A 63 1.49 -6.57 -14.91
C SER A 63 2.23 -7.16 -16.11
N PHE A 64 2.41 -8.48 -16.19
CA PHE A 64 3.26 -9.15 -17.19
C PHE A 64 4.65 -8.52 -17.33
N GLY A 65 5.06 -7.78 -16.32
CA GLY A 65 6.33 -7.08 -16.26
C GLY A 65 7.39 -7.90 -15.55
N MET A 66 8.27 -7.20 -14.84
CA MET A 66 9.35 -7.84 -14.12
C MET A 66 8.88 -8.44 -12.82
N MET A 67 8.94 -9.76 -12.75
CA MET A 67 8.59 -10.50 -11.54
C MET A 67 9.54 -10.17 -10.39
N GLY A 68 8.97 -9.87 -9.24
CA GLY A 68 9.68 -9.76 -7.97
C GLY A 68 9.91 -8.33 -7.47
N ILE A 69 9.82 -7.29 -8.32
CA ILE A 69 10.08 -5.92 -7.88
C ILE A 69 8.96 -5.38 -6.98
N ASN A 70 7.70 -5.62 -7.33
CA ASN A 70 6.56 -5.24 -6.49
C ASN A 70 6.55 -6.04 -5.19
N LEU A 71 6.83 -7.35 -5.28
CA LEU A 71 6.94 -8.23 -4.13
C LEU A 71 7.99 -7.71 -3.13
N LEU A 72 9.19 -7.40 -3.61
CA LEU A 72 10.28 -6.92 -2.76
C LEU A 72 9.97 -5.53 -2.20
N SER A 73 9.57 -4.57 -3.04
CA SER A 73 9.34 -3.19 -2.60
C SER A 73 8.23 -3.11 -1.56
N LYS A 74 7.09 -3.75 -1.80
CA LYS A 74 5.95 -3.71 -0.88
C LYS A 74 6.17 -4.57 0.38
N GLY A 75 6.89 -5.69 0.25
CA GLY A 75 7.31 -6.50 1.39
C GLY A 75 8.20 -5.71 2.34
N VAL A 76 9.22 -5.02 1.80
CA VAL A 76 10.12 -4.15 2.60
C VAL A 76 9.35 -2.99 3.24
N ILE A 77 8.49 -2.31 2.49
CA ILE A 77 7.70 -1.19 3.03
C ILE A 77 6.74 -1.67 4.13
N GLY A 78 6.07 -2.79 3.93
CA GLY A 78 5.21 -3.40 4.95
C GLY A 78 5.98 -3.78 6.21
N LEU A 79 7.15 -4.40 6.06
CA LEU A 79 8.04 -4.75 7.17
C LEU A 79 8.49 -3.50 7.94
N LEU A 80 8.98 -2.47 7.24
CA LEU A 80 9.46 -1.22 7.87
C LEU A 80 8.33 -0.47 8.57
N THR A 81 7.17 -0.34 7.94
CA THR A 81 5.99 0.31 8.54
C THR A 81 5.56 -0.41 9.82
N GLY A 82 5.51 -1.74 9.78
CA GLY A 82 5.15 -2.54 10.95
C GLY A 82 6.19 -2.46 12.07
N TRP A 83 7.47 -2.41 11.71
CA TRP A 83 8.56 -2.20 12.66
C TRP A 83 8.47 -0.83 13.36
N LEU A 84 8.18 0.24 12.60
CA LEU A 84 7.96 1.58 13.16
C LEU A 84 6.79 1.60 14.14
N LYS A 85 5.70 0.90 13.82
CA LYS A 85 4.54 0.77 14.70
C LYS A 85 4.86 -0.02 15.97
N GLU A 86 5.59 -1.13 15.88
CA GLU A 86 5.97 -1.95 17.04
C GLU A 86 6.92 -1.22 17.98
N ASN A 87 7.74 -0.30 17.45
CA ASN A 87 8.62 0.56 18.27
C ASN A 87 7.93 1.86 18.74
N HIS A 88 6.62 1.95 18.64
CA HIS A 88 5.82 3.11 19.07
C HIS A 88 6.21 4.44 18.41
N LEU A 89 6.86 4.41 17.24
CA LEU A 89 7.24 5.60 16.49
C LEU A 89 6.05 6.16 15.70
N ILE A 90 5.07 5.32 15.39
CA ILE A 90 3.84 5.68 14.72
C ILE A 90 2.63 4.98 15.37
N GLU A 91 1.48 5.65 15.35
CA GLU A 91 0.23 5.11 15.87
C GLU A 91 -0.65 4.59 14.73
N TRP A 92 -1.25 3.41 14.91
CA TRP A 92 -2.08 2.79 13.88
C TRP A 92 -3.37 3.57 13.57
N ASN A 93 -3.90 4.34 14.53
CA ASN A 93 -5.18 5.07 14.43
C ASN A 93 -4.99 6.58 14.25
N SER A 94 -3.79 7.03 13.92
CA SER A 94 -3.50 8.46 13.73
C SER A 94 -3.49 8.82 12.24
N PRO A 95 -4.30 9.80 11.80
CA PRO A 95 -4.25 10.30 10.41
C PRO A 95 -2.86 10.82 10.02
N VAL A 96 -2.12 11.38 10.97
CA VAL A 96 -0.74 11.85 10.73
C VAL A 96 0.17 10.67 10.40
N SER A 97 0.06 9.56 11.16
CA SER A 97 0.82 8.34 10.86
C SER A 97 0.47 7.78 9.48
N TRP A 98 -0.79 7.85 9.06
CA TRP A 98 -1.20 7.40 7.71
C TRP A 98 -0.57 8.26 6.61
N ILE A 99 -0.60 9.59 6.78
CA ILE A 99 0.02 10.52 5.81
C ILE A 99 1.51 10.22 5.68
N ILE A 100 2.21 10.09 6.80
CA ILE A 100 3.65 9.83 6.81
C ILE A 100 3.97 8.48 6.17
N THR A 101 3.27 7.41 6.55
CA THR A 101 3.55 6.06 6.04
C THR A 101 3.16 5.89 4.58
N ILE A 102 2.04 6.46 4.13
CA ILE A 102 1.65 6.44 2.71
C ILE A 102 2.65 7.26 1.89
N GLY A 103 3.01 8.47 2.34
CA GLY A 103 3.95 9.34 1.64
C GLY A 103 5.34 8.71 1.54
N ALA A 104 5.91 8.30 2.67
CA ALA A 104 7.22 7.65 2.72
C ALA A 104 7.23 6.31 1.97
N GLY A 105 6.20 5.50 2.14
CA GLY A 105 6.06 4.23 1.43
C GLY A 105 5.98 4.41 -0.09
N THR A 106 5.20 5.38 -0.57
CA THR A 106 5.12 5.69 -2.00
C THR A 106 6.46 6.19 -2.53
N PHE A 107 7.13 7.05 -1.78
CA PHE A 107 8.44 7.58 -2.17
C PHE A 107 9.49 6.46 -2.28
N ILE A 108 9.58 5.58 -1.27
CA ILE A 108 10.50 4.43 -1.27
C ILE A 108 10.17 3.48 -2.44
N ASN A 109 8.89 3.17 -2.64
CA ASN A 109 8.45 2.33 -3.75
C ASN A 109 8.89 2.92 -5.10
N SER A 110 8.67 4.22 -5.31
CA SER A 110 9.05 4.92 -6.53
C SER A 110 10.56 4.94 -6.75
N LEU A 111 11.35 5.11 -5.69
CA LEU A 111 12.82 5.04 -5.76
C LEU A 111 13.31 3.64 -6.18
N ILE A 112 12.72 2.59 -5.63
CA ILE A 112 13.08 1.21 -5.99
C ILE A 112 12.78 0.96 -7.47
N PHE A 113 11.59 1.33 -7.93
CA PHE A 113 11.20 1.18 -9.33
C PHE A 113 12.09 1.98 -10.29
N ARG A 114 12.40 3.22 -9.93
CA ARG A 114 13.29 4.08 -10.72
C ARG A 114 14.68 3.47 -10.87
N ASN A 115 15.32 3.12 -9.75
CA ASN A 115 16.66 2.52 -9.78
C ASN A 115 16.69 1.24 -10.61
N TYR A 116 15.64 0.44 -10.49
CA TYR A 116 15.51 -0.76 -11.29
C TYR A 116 15.34 -0.45 -12.79
N ALA A 117 14.47 0.49 -13.14
CA ALA A 117 14.25 0.89 -14.54
C ALA A 117 15.54 1.45 -15.18
N MET A 118 16.30 2.24 -14.43
CA MET A 118 17.60 2.76 -14.89
C MET A 118 18.63 1.65 -15.11
N SER A 119 18.64 0.63 -14.25
CA SER A 119 19.65 -0.44 -14.31
C SER A 119 19.39 -1.47 -15.41
N PHE A 120 18.12 -1.72 -15.75
CA PHE A 120 17.75 -2.82 -16.65
C PHE A 120 17.19 -2.37 -18.01
N PHE A 121 16.74 -1.11 -18.16
CA PHE A 121 16.08 -0.62 -19.37
C PHE A 121 16.73 0.61 -20.00
N ASP A 122 17.87 1.05 -19.49
CA ASP A 122 18.52 2.29 -19.95
C ASP A 122 17.57 3.51 -19.97
N TYR A 123 16.63 3.48 -18.99
CA TYR A 123 15.62 4.52 -18.85
C TYR A 123 16.18 5.70 -18.06
N HIS A 124 16.41 6.80 -18.75
CA HIS A 124 16.94 8.05 -18.15
C HIS A 124 15.90 9.18 -18.24
N PRO A 125 14.85 9.15 -17.40
CA PRO A 125 13.87 10.23 -17.39
C PRO A 125 14.49 11.52 -16.83
N GLY A 126 13.95 12.65 -17.25
CA GLY A 126 14.35 13.94 -16.70
C GLY A 126 13.95 14.05 -15.23
N LEU A 127 14.81 14.62 -14.38
CA LEU A 127 14.59 14.79 -12.94
C LEU A 127 13.22 15.42 -12.60
N LEU A 128 12.81 16.43 -13.36
CA LEU A 128 11.53 17.13 -13.14
C LEU A 128 10.33 16.24 -13.45
N SER A 129 10.39 15.41 -14.48
CA SER A 129 9.31 14.49 -14.82
C SER A 129 9.15 13.40 -13.76
N ASP A 130 10.25 12.90 -13.21
CA ASP A 130 10.24 11.89 -12.16
C ASP A 130 9.64 12.43 -10.86
N ILE A 131 10.08 13.61 -10.43
CA ILE A 131 9.54 14.26 -9.23
C ILE A 131 8.02 14.47 -9.40
N GLY A 132 7.59 14.95 -10.57
CA GLY A 132 6.18 15.14 -10.88
C GLY A 132 5.38 13.84 -10.78
N GLN A 133 5.90 12.75 -11.31
CA GLN A 133 5.24 11.43 -11.23
C GLN A 133 5.16 10.91 -9.78
N ILE A 134 6.24 11.04 -9.00
CA ILE A 134 6.26 10.64 -7.60
C ILE A 134 5.26 11.45 -6.77
N MET A 135 5.22 12.77 -6.99
CA MET A 135 4.26 13.64 -6.30
C MET A 135 2.81 13.29 -6.65
N LEU A 136 2.52 13.07 -7.92
CA LEU A 136 1.19 12.71 -8.38
C LEU A 136 0.77 11.33 -7.85
N GLN A 137 1.66 10.34 -7.89
CA GLN A 137 1.42 9.02 -7.30
C GLN A 137 1.15 9.11 -5.80
N THR A 138 1.93 9.93 -5.08
CA THR A 138 1.74 10.15 -3.64
C THR A 138 0.39 10.80 -3.36
N LEU A 139 0.01 11.80 -4.14
CA LEU A 139 -1.30 12.44 -4.01
C LEU A 139 -2.44 11.45 -4.24
N TYR A 140 -2.38 10.62 -5.29
CA TYR A 140 -3.39 9.59 -5.55
C TYR A 140 -3.47 8.57 -4.41
N ASN A 141 -2.33 8.11 -3.90
CA ASN A 141 -2.30 7.19 -2.79
C ASN A 141 -2.87 7.80 -1.50
N LEU A 142 -2.63 9.09 -1.24
CA LEU A 142 -3.23 9.79 -0.10
C LEU A 142 -4.74 9.99 -0.27
N VAL A 143 -5.18 10.45 -1.43
CA VAL A 143 -6.61 10.69 -1.73
C VAL A 143 -7.44 9.41 -1.60
N VAL A 144 -6.87 8.26 -1.97
CA VAL A 144 -7.56 6.97 -1.84
C VAL A 144 -7.30 6.35 -0.46
N GLY A 145 -6.09 6.41 0.05
CA GLY A 145 -5.68 5.72 1.28
C GLY A 145 -6.34 6.28 2.53
N LEU A 146 -6.43 7.61 2.67
CA LEU A 146 -7.01 8.23 3.87
C LEU A 146 -8.49 7.87 4.07
N PRO A 147 -9.40 8.04 3.08
CA PRO A 147 -10.78 7.62 3.23
C PRO A 147 -10.92 6.09 3.35
N LEU A 148 -10.07 5.31 2.66
CA LEU A 148 -10.07 3.86 2.77
C LEU A 148 -9.74 3.40 4.19
N PHE A 149 -8.69 3.94 4.80
CA PHE A 149 -8.30 3.58 6.17
C PHE A 149 -9.38 3.99 7.18
N SER A 150 -9.96 5.18 7.02
CA SER A 150 -11.09 5.63 7.84
C SER A 150 -12.30 4.70 7.70
N PHE A 151 -12.62 4.30 6.47
CA PHE A 151 -13.71 3.35 6.20
C PHE A 151 -13.45 1.97 6.84
N LEU A 152 -12.22 1.44 6.73
CA LEU A 152 -11.86 0.15 7.32
C LEU A 152 -11.96 0.15 8.84
N ILE A 153 -11.58 1.25 9.51
CA ILE A 153 -11.76 1.41 10.96
C ILE A 153 -13.24 1.44 11.32
N ALA A 154 -14.04 2.22 10.59
CA ALA A 154 -15.48 2.28 10.82
C ALA A 154 -16.16 0.91 10.62
N LEU A 155 -15.75 0.20 9.59
CA LEU A 155 -16.22 -1.17 9.29
C LEU A 155 -15.83 -2.14 10.42
N GLU A 156 -14.58 -2.10 10.86
CA GLU A 156 -14.10 -2.95 11.97
C GLU A 156 -14.89 -2.66 13.26
N THR A 157 -15.05 -1.40 13.60
CA THR A 157 -15.80 -0.97 14.80
C THR A 157 -17.25 -1.46 14.74
N LYS A 158 -17.90 -1.34 13.58
CA LYS A 158 -19.27 -1.83 13.38
C LYS A 158 -19.35 -3.35 13.52
N MET A 159 -18.41 -4.08 12.93
CA MET A 159 -18.37 -5.54 13.00
C MET A 159 -18.12 -6.04 14.43
N ARG A 160 -17.20 -5.40 15.18
CA ARG A 160 -16.96 -5.73 16.60
C ARG A 160 -18.21 -5.55 17.45
N ARG A 161 -18.95 -4.46 17.20
CA ARG A 161 -20.23 -4.20 17.90
C ARG A 161 -21.27 -5.27 17.60
N ILE A 162 -21.44 -5.67 16.34
CA ILE A 162 -22.40 -6.71 15.94
C ILE A 162 -22.01 -8.07 16.54
N LEU A 163 -20.74 -8.40 16.58
CA LEU A 163 -20.22 -9.68 17.08
C LEU A 163 -20.07 -9.72 18.62
N ASN A 164 -20.38 -8.63 19.29
CA ASN A 164 -20.26 -8.49 20.76
C ASN A 164 -18.84 -8.81 21.27
N ILE A 165 -17.80 -8.56 20.45
CA ILE A 165 -16.39 -8.77 20.79
C ILE A 165 -15.92 -7.54 21.57
N ARG A 166 -15.66 -7.69 22.88
CA ARG A 166 -15.06 -6.64 23.71
C ARG A 166 -13.61 -6.39 23.26
N GLU A 167 -13.19 -5.13 23.31
CA GLU A 167 -11.77 -4.79 23.13
C GLU A 167 -10.97 -5.42 24.28
N VAL A 168 -9.94 -6.18 23.90
CA VAL A 168 -8.89 -6.66 24.82
C VAL A 168 -7.68 -5.76 24.63
#